data_9551e919eb29fd847813f66b572e9c2f
#
_entry.id   9551e919eb29fd847813f66b572e9c2f
#
_cell.length_a   1.000
_cell.length_b   1.000
_cell.length_c   1.000
_cell.angle_alpha   90.00
_cell.angle_beta   90.00
_cell.angle_gamma   90.00
#
_symmetry.space_group_name_H-M   'P 1'
#
loop_
_entity.id
_entity.type
_entity.pdbx_description
1 polymer ?
#
loop_
_entity_poly.entity_id
_entity_poly.type
_entity_poly.pdbx_seq_one_letter_code
_entity_poly.pdbx_strand_id
1 'polypeptide(L)'
;MNRRDVLRLMLTTALAATIWPGSKAASGLVEGRMTKSTMPVIFLAHGSPMLLDSRRWVAELKQWADAMPRPRAVLMVSAHWDQRPVALGATRTVPLVYDFYGFPDRYYQVTYPAPGAPELSSRVRELLKGANTDFMDEADRGLDHGAYVPMKCMYPEADMPTLQLSLPGLDPATVYALGQALAPLREEGILIIGSGFLTHNLRALSAETPAWAAEFDGWIADVLLRNDIDALLDYRTRAPGVQYALPTHEHFVPVILAKGAVSDAHLATTFPITGFVGGSLTRRSVQFG
;
A
#
# COMPACT_ATOMS: atom_id res chain seq x y z
N MET A 1 -1.45 60.27 -14.70
CA MET A 1 -2.77 59.63 -14.59
C MET A 1 -2.86 58.94 -13.24
N ASN A 2 -3.74 59.47 -12.39
CA ASN A 2 -3.77 59.19 -10.95
C ASN A 2 -4.80 58.07 -10.67
N ARG A 3 -4.51 57.24 -9.69
CA ARG A 3 -5.30 56.01 -9.31
C ARG A 3 -6.79 56.26 -8.98
N ARG A 4 -7.29 57.45 -9.12
CA ARG A 4 -8.68 57.84 -8.86
C ARG A 4 -9.60 57.85 -10.06
N ASP A 5 -9.08 57.68 -11.30
CA ASP A 5 -9.89 57.80 -12.53
C ASP A 5 -10.36 56.44 -13.09
N VAL A 6 -9.98 55.34 -12.49
CA VAL A 6 -10.36 53.96 -12.92
C VAL A 6 -11.67 53.46 -12.28
N LEU A 7 -12.20 54.16 -11.28
CA LEU A 7 -13.37 53.71 -10.49
C LEU A 7 -14.71 54.36 -10.88
N ARG A 8 -14.80 55.05 -12.02
CA ARG A 8 -16.03 55.75 -12.45
C ARG A 8 -16.69 55.27 -13.75
N LEU A 9 -16.31 54.10 -14.27
CA LEU A 9 -16.87 53.60 -15.56
C LEU A 9 -17.59 52.28 -15.45
N MET A 10 -18.20 51.92 -14.32
CA MET A 10 -19.11 50.77 -14.21
C MET A 10 -20.35 51.10 -13.40
N LEU A 11 -21.19 52.01 -13.92
CA LEU A 11 -22.58 52.14 -13.47
C LEU A 11 -23.37 52.85 -14.60
N THR A 12 -24.20 52.09 -15.24
CA THR A 12 -25.43 52.42 -15.98
C THR A 12 -25.56 51.55 -17.27
N THR A 13 -26.30 50.51 -17.16
CA THR A 13 -27.39 50.18 -18.12
C THR A 13 -28.32 49.18 -17.48
N ALA A 14 -29.45 49.66 -17.03
CA ALA A 14 -30.63 48.87 -16.67
C ALA A 14 -31.55 48.82 -17.89
N LEU A 15 -32.48 47.83 -17.87
CA LEU A 15 -33.68 47.57 -18.69
C LEU A 15 -33.41 46.63 -19.89
N ALA A 16 -34.13 45.50 -20.04
CA ALA A 16 -35.58 45.30 -19.96
C ALA A 16 -35.87 43.82 -19.73
N ALA A 17 -36.77 43.52 -18.83
CA ALA A 17 -37.39 42.22 -18.67
C ALA A 17 -38.44 41.99 -19.73
N THR A 18 -38.24 41.02 -20.62
CA THR A 18 -39.31 40.43 -21.42
C THR A 18 -39.72 39.07 -20.80
N ILE A 19 -40.90 39.08 -20.23
CA ILE A 19 -41.54 37.87 -19.66
C ILE A 19 -42.01 36.99 -20.80
N TRP A 20 -41.49 35.78 -20.93
CA TRP A 20 -42.02 34.72 -21.77
C TRP A 20 -42.64 33.66 -20.86
N PRO A 21 -43.91 33.27 -21.07
CA PRO A 21 -44.53 32.26 -20.25
C PRO A 21 -44.25 30.86 -20.80
N GLY A 22 -43.85 29.95 -19.91
CA GLY A 22 -44.05 28.52 -20.04
C GLY A 22 -42.93 27.71 -20.67
N SER A 23 -41.97 27.31 -19.87
CA SER A 23 -41.35 25.99 -20.00
C SER A 23 -41.23 25.34 -18.61
N LYS A 24 -41.92 24.21 -18.48
CA LYS A 24 -41.76 23.33 -17.31
C LYS A 24 -40.29 22.91 -17.21
N ALA A 25 -39.55 23.44 -16.27
CA ALA A 25 -38.25 22.94 -15.93
C ALA A 25 -38.42 21.52 -15.38
N ALA A 26 -38.07 20.53 -16.22
CA ALA A 26 -37.82 19.20 -15.72
C ALA A 26 -36.59 19.30 -14.78
N SER A 27 -36.83 19.25 -13.49
CA SER A 27 -35.80 19.02 -12.50
C SER A 27 -35.26 17.60 -12.66
N GLY A 28 -34.41 17.42 -13.66
CA GLY A 28 -33.52 16.27 -13.72
C GLY A 28 -32.55 16.37 -12.56
N LEU A 29 -32.84 15.65 -11.50
CA LEU A 29 -31.82 15.27 -10.54
C LEU A 29 -30.75 14.52 -11.32
N VAL A 30 -29.68 15.20 -11.68
CA VAL A 30 -28.43 14.56 -12.03
C VAL A 30 -27.96 13.89 -10.76
N GLU A 31 -28.39 12.64 -10.53
CA GLU A 31 -27.70 11.77 -9.62
C GLU A 31 -26.25 11.73 -10.10
N GLY A 32 -25.42 12.51 -9.42
CA GLY A 32 -23.98 12.44 -9.57
C GLY A 32 -23.58 11.00 -9.26
N ARG A 33 -23.42 10.21 -10.32
CA ARG A 33 -22.79 8.89 -10.24
C ARG A 33 -21.40 9.18 -9.67
N MET A 34 -21.26 9.08 -8.35
CA MET A 34 -19.94 9.05 -7.70
C MET A 34 -19.19 7.92 -8.40
N THR A 35 -18.28 8.28 -9.28
CA THR A 35 -17.33 7.32 -9.83
C THR A 35 -16.62 6.73 -8.63
N LYS A 36 -16.91 5.49 -8.32
CA LYS A 36 -16.22 4.74 -7.26
C LYS A 36 -14.75 4.75 -7.63
N SER A 37 -13.97 5.58 -6.97
CA SER A 37 -12.52 5.64 -7.19
C SER A 37 -11.95 4.29 -6.79
N THR A 38 -11.37 3.58 -7.75
CA THR A 38 -10.66 2.33 -7.49
C THR A 38 -9.47 2.62 -6.59
N MET A 39 -9.31 1.86 -5.51
CA MET A 39 -8.18 2.05 -4.59
C MET A 39 -6.85 1.70 -5.29
N PRO A 40 -5.77 2.44 -5.01
CA PRO A 40 -4.44 2.01 -5.40
C PRO A 40 -4.07 0.70 -4.69
N VAL A 41 -3.06 0.02 -5.19
CA VAL A 41 -2.34 -1.03 -4.46
C VAL A 41 -0.97 -0.48 -4.10
N ILE A 42 -0.49 -0.76 -2.91
CA ILE A 42 0.82 -0.29 -2.49
C ILE A 42 1.73 -1.42 -2.03
N PHE A 43 3.01 -1.23 -2.28
CA PHE A 43 4.08 -1.93 -1.58
C PHE A 43 4.83 -0.92 -0.73
N LEU A 44 5.08 -1.23 0.53
CA LEU A 44 5.82 -0.34 1.41
C LEU A 44 7.02 -1.05 2.08
N ALA A 45 8.10 -0.30 2.23
CA ALA A 45 9.21 -0.68 3.08
C ALA A 45 8.80 -0.41 4.54
N HIS A 46 8.58 -1.50 5.32
CA HIS A 46 7.97 -1.39 6.65
C HIS A 46 8.95 -0.96 7.76
N GLY A 47 10.25 -0.97 7.48
CA GLY A 47 11.26 -0.66 8.49
C GLY A 47 11.35 -1.72 9.58
N SER A 48 12.08 -1.38 10.63
CA SER A 48 12.03 -2.10 11.90
C SER A 48 11.15 -1.33 12.89
N PRO A 49 10.93 -1.81 14.14
CA PRO A 49 10.22 -1.02 15.15
C PRO A 49 10.81 0.37 15.39
N MET A 50 12.11 0.56 15.11
CA MET A 50 12.80 1.86 15.19
C MET A 50 12.30 2.89 14.15
N LEU A 51 11.55 2.46 13.12
CA LEU A 51 10.90 3.38 12.20
C LEU A 51 10.03 4.39 12.95
N LEU A 52 9.38 3.98 14.03
CA LEU A 52 8.53 4.84 14.87
C LEU A 52 9.26 6.04 15.46
N ASP A 53 10.60 5.98 15.60
CA ASP A 53 11.43 7.09 16.07
C ASP A 53 11.94 7.99 14.91
N SER A 54 11.78 7.56 13.66
CA SER A 54 12.21 8.32 12.49
C SER A 54 11.17 9.36 12.10
N ARG A 55 11.29 10.59 12.64
CA ARG A 55 10.34 11.68 12.33
C ARG A 55 10.09 11.88 10.84
N ARG A 56 11.16 11.80 10.03
CA ARG A 56 11.05 11.96 8.58
C ARG A 56 10.24 10.84 7.96
N TRP A 57 10.56 9.57 8.25
CA TRP A 57 9.90 8.42 7.63
C TRP A 57 8.45 8.30 8.09
N VAL A 58 8.17 8.56 9.37
CA VAL A 58 6.79 8.65 9.89
C VAL A 58 5.99 9.71 9.14
N ALA A 59 6.56 10.92 8.94
CA ALA A 59 5.89 11.99 8.21
C ALA A 59 5.65 11.63 6.72
N GLU A 60 6.62 11.01 6.05
CA GLU A 60 6.49 10.56 4.66
C GLU A 60 5.36 9.52 4.51
N LEU A 61 5.29 8.52 5.40
CA LEU A 61 4.20 7.52 5.40
C LEU A 61 2.83 8.13 5.67
N LYS A 62 2.76 9.06 6.64
CA LYS A 62 1.51 9.79 6.94
C LYS A 62 1.05 10.62 5.76
N GLN A 63 1.95 11.41 5.17
CA GLN A 63 1.66 12.23 4.00
C GLN A 63 1.19 11.38 2.82
N TRP A 64 1.80 10.22 2.60
CA TRP A 64 1.39 9.30 1.55
C TRP A 64 -0.01 8.75 1.80
N ALA A 65 -0.31 8.34 3.03
CA ALA A 65 -1.65 7.89 3.40
C ALA A 65 -2.71 8.98 3.19
N ASP A 66 -2.39 10.24 3.55
CA ASP A 66 -3.30 11.38 3.40
C ASP A 66 -3.54 11.78 1.93
N ALA A 67 -2.59 11.47 1.04
CA ALA A 67 -2.71 11.73 -0.39
C ALA A 67 -3.58 10.71 -1.13
N MET A 68 -3.82 9.53 -0.53
CA MET A 68 -4.68 8.50 -1.08
C MET A 68 -6.14 8.67 -0.62
N PRO A 69 -7.13 8.18 -1.38
CA PRO A 69 -8.48 8.05 -0.86
C PRO A 69 -8.48 7.24 0.44
N ARG A 70 -9.30 7.66 1.43
CA ARG A 70 -9.40 6.89 2.67
C ARG A 70 -10.03 5.53 2.39
N PRO A 71 -9.36 4.40 2.68
CA PRO A 71 -9.92 3.08 2.45
C PRO A 71 -11.03 2.74 3.46
N ARG A 72 -11.91 1.81 3.09
CA ARG A 72 -12.90 1.22 3.99
C ARG A 72 -12.25 0.22 4.96
N ALA A 73 -11.23 -0.49 4.48
CA ALA A 73 -10.40 -1.41 5.26
C ALA A 73 -9.06 -1.63 4.54
N VAL A 74 -8.11 -2.24 5.24
CA VAL A 74 -6.80 -2.60 4.72
C VAL A 74 -6.65 -4.12 4.72
N LEU A 75 -6.22 -4.67 3.58
CA LEU A 75 -5.68 -6.02 3.48
C LEU A 75 -4.15 -5.93 3.47
N MET A 76 -3.52 -6.44 4.52
CA MET A 76 -2.09 -6.41 4.72
C MET A 76 -1.47 -7.78 4.44
N VAL A 77 -0.44 -7.84 3.60
CA VAL A 77 0.38 -9.04 3.36
C VAL A 77 1.82 -8.71 3.71
N SER A 78 2.27 -9.23 4.86
CA SER A 78 3.60 -8.94 5.41
C SER A 78 4.59 -10.06 5.10
N ALA A 79 5.85 -9.68 4.87
CA ALA A 79 7.00 -10.57 4.75
C ALA A 79 7.19 -11.50 5.97
N HIS A 80 6.62 -11.12 7.12
CA HIS A 80 6.79 -11.82 8.40
C HIS A 80 5.79 -12.94 8.64
N TRP A 81 4.95 -13.24 7.64
CA TRP A 81 4.00 -14.34 7.76
C TRP A 81 3.89 -15.13 6.46
N ASP A 82 4.60 -16.25 6.41
CA ASP A 82 4.53 -17.28 5.35
C ASP A 82 3.84 -18.51 5.93
N GLN A 83 2.71 -18.92 5.32
CA GLN A 83 1.88 -20.02 5.79
C GLN A 83 1.24 -20.78 4.63
N ARG A 84 1.25 -22.09 4.67
CA ARG A 84 0.59 -22.96 3.70
C ARG A 84 -0.33 -23.95 4.42
N PRO A 85 -1.64 -24.00 4.07
CA PRO A 85 -2.30 -23.11 3.11
C PRO A 85 -2.29 -21.64 3.55
N VAL A 86 -2.68 -20.73 2.65
CA VAL A 86 -2.82 -19.30 2.97
C VAL A 86 -3.67 -19.13 4.22
N ALA A 87 -3.24 -18.28 5.15
CA ALA A 87 -3.92 -18.07 6.41
C ALA A 87 -4.44 -16.66 6.57
N LEU A 88 -5.69 -16.54 7.05
CA LEU A 88 -6.33 -15.27 7.41
C LEU A 88 -6.16 -15.03 8.91
N GLY A 89 -5.66 -13.86 9.28
CA GLY A 89 -5.49 -13.43 10.67
C GLY A 89 -6.78 -13.07 11.37
N ALA A 90 -6.66 -12.60 12.59
CA ALA A 90 -7.78 -12.24 13.44
C ALA A 90 -8.71 -11.20 12.78
N THR A 91 -10.02 -11.43 12.93
CA THR A 91 -11.09 -10.51 12.47
C THR A 91 -11.62 -9.62 13.59
N ARG A 92 -10.93 -9.60 14.71
CA ARG A 92 -11.18 -8.79 15.89
C ARG A 92 -9.86 -8.21 16.40
N THR A 93 -9.93 -7.22 17.26
CA THR A 93 -8.72 -6.72 17.95
C THR A 93 -8.17 -7.81 18.88
N VAL A 94 -6.90 -8.17 18.64
CA VAL A 94 -6.12 -9.12 19.44
C VAL A 94 -4.74 -8.53 19.71
N PRO A 95 -3.94 -9.09 20.66
CA PRO A 95 -2.58 -8.65 20.89
C PRO A 95 -1.72 -8.69 19.62
N LEU A 96 -0.79 -7.73 19.49
CA LEU A 96 0.18 -7.68 18.40
C LEU A 96 1.18 -8.85 18.50
N VAL A 97 1.77 -9.20 17.36
CA VAL A 97 2.88 -10.15 17.30
C VAL A 97 4.20 -9.36 17.27
N TYR A 98 5.00 -9.45 18.34
CA TYR A 98 6.32 -8.83 18.42
C TYR A 98 7.37 -9.83 17.92
N ASP A 99 7.45 -9.98 16.61
CA ASP A 99 8.27 -10.96 15.89
C ASP A 99 9.71 -10.49 15.64
N PHE A 100 10.27 -9.73 16.57
CA PHE A 100 11.62 -9.20 16.57
C PHE A 100 12.28 -9.39 17.95
N TYR A 101 13.60 -9.27 18.00
CA TYR A 101 14.36 -9.40 19.23
C TYR A 101 15.57 -8.44 19.28
N GLY A 102 16.07 -8.20 20.49
CA GLY A 102 17.25 -7.35 20.68
C GLY A 102 16.99 -5.84 20.59
N PHE A 103 15.72 -5.42 20.59
CA PHE A 103 15.33 -4.01 20.61
C PHE A 103 15.07 -3.52 22.05
N PRO A 104 15.15 -2.21 22.31
CA PRO A 104 14.75 -1.61 23.57
C PRO A 104 13.29 -1.95 23.95
N ASP A 105 13.03 -2.11 25.26
CA ASP A 105 11.74 -2.55 25.82
C ASP A 105 10.54 -1.74 25.35
N ARG A 106 10.72 -0.43 25.08
CA ARG A 106 9.65 0.45 24.60
C ARG A 106 8.97 -0.04 23.31
N TYR A 107 9.69 -0.78 22.46
CA TYR A 107 9.12 -1.30 21.22
C TYR A 107 8.22 -2.53 21.44
N TYR A 108 8.42 -3.28 22.53
CA TYR A 108 7.55 -4.37 22.94
C TYR A 108 6.31 -3.89 23.71
N GLN A 109 6.22 -2.57 23.96
CA GLN A 109 5.08 -1.92 24.61
C GLN A 109 4.22 -1.12 23.61
N VAL A 110 4.60 -1.09 22.33
CA VAL A 110 3.81 -0.44 21.28
C VAL A 110 2.47 -1.12 21.15
N THR A 111 1.39 -0.34 21.15
CA THR A 111 0.04 -0.82 20.91
C THR A 111 -0.51 -0.25 19.61
N TYR A 112 -1.33 -1.03 18.92
CA TYR A 112 -2.08 -0.61 17.75
C TYR A 112 -3.41 -1.38 17.71
N PRO A 113 -4.42 -0.96 18.47
CA PRO A 113 -5.67 -1.69 18.64
C PRO A 113 -6.62 -1.47 17.45
N ALA A 114 -6.16 -1.72 16.23
CA ALA A 114 -6.98 -1.60 15.04
C ALA A 114 -8.22 -2.51 15.15
N PRO A 115 -9.38 -2.05 14.65
CA PRO A 115 -10.54 -2.92 14.50
C PRO A 115 -10.22 -4.09 13.57
N GLY A 116 -10.77 -5.25 13.87
CA GLY A 116 -10.76 -6.36 12.91
C GLY A 116 -11.67 -6.04 11.71
N ALA A 117 -11.51 -6.82 10.63
CA ALA A 117 -12.24 -6.62 9.39
C ALA A 117 -13.03 -7.89 8.98
N PRO A 118 -14.10 -8.29 9.69
CA PRO A 118 -14.82 -9.54 9.44
C PRO A 118 -15.49 -9.58 8.05
N GLU A 119 -16.03 -8.47 7.57
CA GLU A 119 -16.63 -8.37 6.22
C GLU A 119 -15.55 -8.58 5.14
N LEU A 120 -14.39 -7.92 5.28
CA LEU A 120 -13.26 -8.12 4.38
C LEU A 120 -12.78 -9.58 4.42
N SER A 121 -12.70 -10.19 5.60
CA SER A 121 -12.30 -11.59 5.73
C SER A 121 -13.25 -12.53 5.00
N SER A 122 -14.56 -12.31 5.10
CA SER A 122 -15.57 -13.08 4.37
C SER A 122 -15.37 -12.94 2.85
N ARG A 123 -15.14 -11.70 2.40
CA ARG A 123 -14.92 -11.41 0.98
C ARG A 123 -13.62 -12.02 0.44
N VAL A 124 -12.53 -11.98 1.22
CA VAL A 124 -11.26 -12.63 0.86
C VAL A 124 -11.45 -14.14 0.71
N ARG A 125 -12.19 -14.80 1.61
CA ARG A 125 -12.49 -16.24 1.49
C ARG A 125 -13.26 -16.57 0.21
N GLU A 126 -14.21 -15.73 -0.21
CA GLU A 126 -14.94 -15.92 -1.47
C GLU A 126 -13.99 -15.85 -2.67
N LEU A 127 -13.08 -14.84 -2.69
CA LEU A 127 -12.12 -14.67 -3.76
C LEU A 127 -11.13 -15.83 -3.83
N LEU A 128 -10.62 -16.29 -2.69
CA LEU A 128 -9.71 -17.44 -2.62
C LEU A 128 -10.39 -18.73 -3.11
N LYS A 129 -11.64 -18.96 -2.70
CA LYS A 129 -12.43 -20.09 -3.23
C LYS A 129 -12.62 -19.99 -4.74
N GLY A 130 -12.96 -18.80 -5.25
CA GLY A 130 -13.10 -18.55 -6.70
C GLY A 130 -11.82 -18.81 -7.49
N ALA A 131 -10.67 -18.62 -6.86
CA ALA A 131 -9.35 -18.89 -7.43
C ALA A 131 -8.82 -20.32 -7.16
N ASN A 132 -9.61 -21.20 -6.56
CA ASN A 132 -9.20 -22.53 -6.10
C ASN A 132 -7.95 -22.51 -5.21
N THR A 133 -7.83 -21.50 -4.35
CA THR A 133 -6.74 -21.36 -3.40
C THR A 133 -7.19 -21.88 -2.03
N ASP A 134 -6.50 -22.87 -1.50
CA ASP A 134 -6.73 -23.38 -0.16
C ASP A 134 -6.34 -22.32 0.89
N PHE A 135 -7.13 -22.23 1.94
CA PHE A 135 -6.88 -21.30 3.05
C PHE A 135 -7.32 -21.88 4.40
N MET A 136 -6.80 -21.27 5.45
CA MET A 136 -7.16 -21.55 6.84
C MET A 136 -7.35 -20.26 7.63
N ASP A 137 -7.92 -20.36 8.82
CA ASP A 137 -8.09 -19.23 9.74
C ASP A 137 -7.13 -19.35 10.92
N GLU A 138 -6.41 -18.27 11.20
CA GLU A 138 -5.59 -18.04 12.38
C GLU A 138 -6.25 -16.94 13.25
N ALA A 139 -7.40 -17.30 13.83
CA ALA A 139 -8.33 -16.36 14.46
C ALA A 139 -7.73 -15.56 15.65
N ASP A 140 -6.63 -16.02 16.21
CA ASP A 140 -5.93 -15.39 17.33
C ASP A 140 -4.60 -14.73 16.93
N ARG A 141 -4.23 -14.79 15.64
CA ARG A 141 -3.02 -14.13 15.15
C ARG A 141 -3.27 -12.65 14.91
N GLY A 142 -2.59 -11.82 15.71
CA GLY A 142 -2.57 -10.37 15.55
C GLY A 142 -1.61 -9.89 14.45
N LEU A 143 -1.56 -8.56 14.29
CA LEU A 143 -0.68 -7.91 13.33
C LEU A 143 0.78 -8.05 13.78
N ASP A 144 1.68 -8.47 12.89
CA ASP A 144 3.12 -8.47 13.10
C ASP A 144 3.72 -7.08 12.87
N HIS A 145 5.05 -6.90 13.14
CA HIS A 145 5.66 -5.59 13.04
C HIS A 145 5.70 -5.06 11.59
N GLY A 146 5.77 -5.92 10.59
CA GLY A 146 5.65 -5.52 9.19
C GLY A 146 4.28 -4.96 8.85
N ALA A 147 3.27 -5.27 9.66
CA ALA A 147 1.92 -4.73 9.53
C ALA A 147 1.69 -3.52 10.44
N TYR A 148 1.82 -3.67 11.78
CA TYR A 148 1.38 -2.60 12.69
C TYR A 148 2.31 -1.38 12.72
N VAL A 149 3.62 -1.53 12.45
CA VAL A 149 4.54 -0.40 12.46
C VAL A 149 4.19 0.62 11.38
N PRO A 150 4.10 0.24 10.09
CA PRO A 150 3.68 1.19 9.06
C PRO A 150 2.24 1.66 9.24
N MET A 151 1.31 0.79 9.66
CA MET A 151 -0.07 1.19 9.92
C MET A 151 -0.17 2.27 11.01
N LYS A 152 0.64 2.18 12.07
CA LYS A 152 0.70 3.19 13.12
C LYS A 152 1.23 4.55 12.62
N CYS A 153 2.06 4.55 11.57
CA CYS A 153 2.51 5.77 10.93
C CYS A 153 1.46 6.35 9.98
N MET A 154 0.82 5.50 9.18
CA MET A 154 -0.16 5.90 8.17
C MET A 154 -1.52 6.29 8.78
N TYR A 155 -1.99 5.51 9.75
CA TYR A 155 -3.29 5.65 10.41
C TYR A 155 -3.12 5.62 11.94
N PRO A 156 -2.53 6.68 12.54
CA PRO A 156 -2.12 6.68 13.95
C PRO A 156 -3.29 6.52 14.95
N GLU A 157 -4.51 6.88 14.54
CA GLU A 157 -5.70 6.75 15.39
C GLU A 157 -6.15 5.29 15.58
N ALA A 158 -5.52 4.34 14.90
CA ALA A 158 -5.84 2.91 14.93
C ALA A 158 -7.33 2.59 14.66
N ASP A 159 -7.99 3.42 13.86
CA ASP A 159 -9.43 3.31 13.52
C ASP A 159 -9.67 2.62 12.17
N MET A 160 -8.59 2.16 11.50
CA MET A 160 -8.65 1.51 10.20
C MET A 160 -8.87 0.00 10.36
N PRO A 161 -10.02 -0.55 9.93
CA PRO A 161 -10.24 -1.99 9.94
C PRO A 161 -9.16 -2.70 9.13
N THR A 162 -8.47 -3.66 9.74
CA THR A 162 -7.31 -4.31 9.13
C THR A 162 -7.42 -5.83 9.24
N LEU A 163 -7.21 -6.51 8.12
CA LEU A 163 -7.02 -7.94 8.03
C LEU A 163 -5.61 -8.22 7.54
N GLN A 164 -4.89 -9.11 8.22
CA GLN A 164 -3.63 -9.63 7.71
C GLN A 164 -3.84 -10.99 7.06
N LEU A 165 -3.20 -11.19 5.90
CA LEU A 165 -3.17 -12.44 5.15
C LEU A 165 -1.72 -12.90 5.04
N SER A 166 -1.48 -14.20 5.16
CA SER A 166 -0.14 -14.76 4.98
C SER A 166 0.28 -14.78 3.51
N LEU A 167 1.59 -14.86 3.27
CA LEU A 167 2.14 -15.27 1.99
C LEU A 167 1.85 -16.78 1.77
N PRO A 168 1.64 -17.22 0.52
CA PRO A 168 1.42 -18.64 0.16
C PRO A 168 2.74 -19.40 -0.04
N GLY A 169 3.83 -18.90 0.51
CA GLY A 169 5.20 -19.27 0.21
C GLY A 169 5.90 -18.23 -0.65
N LEU A 170 7.08 -18.58 -1.14
CA LEU A 170 7.98 -17.64 -1.82
C LEU A 170 8.14 -17.90 -3.33
N ASP A 171 7.23 -18.67 -3.92
CA ASP A 171 7.19 -18.87 -5.38
C ASP A 171 6.58 -17.64 -6.05
N PRO A 172 7.32 -16.93 -6.94
CA PRO A 172 6.84 -15.69 -7.53
C PRO A 172 5.53 -15.82 -8.31
N ALA A 173 5.34 -16.91 -9.04
CA ALA A 173 4.13 -17.11 -9.84
C ALA A 173 2.90 -17.31 -8.94
N THR A 174 3.04 -18.12 -7.88
CA THR A 174 1.98 -18.36 -6.88
C THR A 174 1.61 -17.07 -6.15
N VAL A 175 2.60 -16.26 -5.73
CA VAL A 175 2.39 -14.98 -5.05
C VAL A 175 1.71 -13.97 -5.99
N TYR A 176 2.10 -13.92 -7.26
CA TYR A 176 1.48 -13.07 -8.26
C TYR A 176 0.02 -13.46 -8.51
N ALA A 177 -0.25 -14.77 -8.67
CA ALA A 177 -1.61 -15.28 -8.87
C ALA A 177 -2.53 -14.98 -7.67
N LEU A 178 -2.00 -15.06 -6.44
CA LEU A 178 -2.74 -14.63 -5.24
C LEU A 178 -3.10 -13.14 -5.34
N GLY A 179 -2.16 -12.29 -5.76
CA GLY A 179 -2.43 -10.87 -5.99
C GLY A 179 -3.57 -10.67 -7.00
N GLN A 180 -3.54 -11.40 -8.13
CA GLN A 180 -4.60 -11.33 -9.15
C GLN A 180 -5.97 -11.74 -8.58
N ALA A 181 -6.02 -12.78 -7.77
CA ALA A 181 -7.27 -13.21 -7.13
C ALA A 181 -7.86 -12.14 -6.20
N LEU A 182 -7.01 -11.31 -5.57
CA LEU A 182 -7.41 -10.25 -4.65
C LEU A 182 -7.73 -8.91 -5.33
N ALA A 183 -7.41 -8.74 -6.62
CA ALA A 183 -7.59 -7.50 -7.37
C ALA A 183 -9.00 -6.87 -7.29
N PRO A 184 -10.11 -7.63 -7.26
CA PRO A 184 -11.46 -7.06 -7.14
C PRO A 184 -11.69 -6.21 -5.89
N LEU A 185 -10.95 -6.44 -4.80
CA LEU A 185 -11.05 -5.69 -3.55
C LEU A 185 -10.80 -4.18 -3.73
N ARG A 186 -10.01 -3.79 -4.72
CA ARG A 186 -9.71 -2.39 -5.03
C ARG A 186 -10.98 -1.60 -5.38
N GLU A 187 -11.86 -2.18 -6.18
CA GLU A 187 -13.14 -1.58 -6.57
C GLU A 187 -14.14 -1.52 -5.40
N GLU A 188 -13.87 -2.30 -4.36
CA GLU A 188 -14.67 -2.35 -3.14
C GLU A 188 -14.19 -1.36 -2.07
N GLY A 189 -13.17 -0.53 -2.39
CA GLY A 189 -12.61 0.47 -1.49
C GLY A 189 -11.62 -0.09 -0.47
N ILE A 190 -11.01 -1.25 -0.75
CA ILE A 190 -10.01 -1.89 0.10
C ILE A 190 -8.60 -1.54 -0.39
N LEU A 191 -7.77 -1.04 0.50
CA LEU A 191 -6.35 -0.83 0.23
C LEU A 191 -5.60 -2.14 0.44
N ILE A 192 -4.99 -2.66 -0.63
CA ILE A 192 -4.13 -3.83 -0.56
C ILE A 192 -2.69 -3.34 -0.35
N ILE A 193 -2.03 -3.85 0.68
CA ILE A 193 -0.67 -3.49 1.06
C ILE A 193 0.23 -4.72 1.06
N GLY A 194 1.21 -4.75 0.16
CA GLY A 194 2.38 -5.62 0.31
C GLY A 194 3.42 -4.94 1.20
N SER A 195 3.87 -5.60 2.24
CA SER A 195 4.78 -5.05 3.24
C SER A 195 6.08 -5.85 3.30
N GLY A 196 7.20 -5.19 2.99
CA GLY A 196 8.51 -5.86 2.92
C GLY A 196 9.65 -4.88 2.72
N PHE A 197 10.67 -5.30 1.97
CA PHE A 197 11.80 -4.50 1.50
C PHE A 197 12.26 -5.00 0.13
N LEU A 198 12.54 -4.10 -0.80
CA LEU A 198 13.08 -4.50 -2.10
C LEU A 198 14.54 -4.97 -2.01
N THR A 199 15.32 -4.45 -1.05
CA THR A 199 16.63 -4.98 -0.65
C THR A 199 16.63 -5.22 0.86
N HIS A 200 16.99 -6.42 1.31
CA HIS A 200 16.95 -6.79 2.73
C HIS A 200 18.15 -7.66 3.13
N ASN A 201 19.30 -7.01 3.39
CA ASN A 201 20.50 -7.67 3.87
C ASN A 201 21.01 -7.02 5.17
N LEU A 202 20.52 -7.53 6.30
CA LEU A 202 20.90 -7.04 7.63
C LEU A 202 22.38 -7.26 7.98
N ARG A 203 23.08 -8.17 7.26
CA ARG A 203 24.51 -8.42 7.47
C ARG A 203 25.40 -7.39 6.75
N ALA A 204 24.81 -6.63 5.81
CA ALA A 204 25.50 -5.62 5.01
C ALA A 204 25.12 -4.19 5.40
N LEU A 205 24.66 -3.98 6.66
CA LEU A 205 24.39 -2.63 7.14
C LEU A 205 25.69 -1.81 7.18
N SER A 206 25.64 -0.58 6.66
CA SER A 206 26.78 0.32 6.55
C SER A 206 26.35 1.78 6.57
N ALA A 207 27.32 2.69 6.68
CA ALA A 207 27.05 4.13 6.57
C ALA A 207 26.78 4.57 5.10
N GLU A 208 27.38 3.87 4.14
CA GLU A 208 27.30 4.18 2.72
C GLU A 208 26.47 3.12 1.99
N THR A 209 25.79 3.53 0.92
CA THR A 209 25.01 2.61 0.08
C THR A 209 25.97 1.85 -0.84
N PRO A 210 26.08 0.52 -0.72
CA PRO A 210 26.93 -0.27 -1.61
C PRO A 210 26.36 -0.29 -3.03
N ALA A 211 27.25 -0.40 -4.03
CA ALA A 211 26.88 -0.36 -5.44
C ALA A 211 25.79 -1.38 -5.80
N TRP A 212 25.91 -2.63 -5.32
CA TRP A 212 24.91 -3.68 -5.58
C TRP A 212 23.51 -3.31 -5.07
N ALA A 213 23.38 -2.56 -3.96
CA ALA A 213 22.09 -2.14 -3.44
C ALA A 213 21.45 -1.07 -4.33
N ALA A 214 22.25 -0.10 -4.79
CA ALA A 214 21.82 0.93 -5.73
C ALA A 214 21.44 0.34 -7.09
N GLU A 215 22.23 -0.61 -7.60
CA GLU A 215 22.00 -1.29 -8.87
C GLU A 215 20.69 -2.12 -8.81
N PHE A 216 20.49 -2.90 -7.74
CA PHE A 216 19.26 -3.67 -7.55
C PHE A 216 18.04 -2.75 -7.44
N ASP A 217 18.13 -1.68 -6.62
CA ASP A 217 17.04 -0.72 -6.44
C ASP A 217 16.69 -0.01 -7.75
N GLY A 218 17.68 0.36 -8.56
CA GLY A 218 17.47 0.93 -9.89
C GLY A 218 16.83 -0.06 -10.85
N TRP A 219 17.32 -1.30 -10.87
CA TRP A 219 16.77 -2.36 -11.71
C TRP A 219 15.30 -2.65 -11.42
N ILE A 220 14.93 -2.83 -10.14
CA ILE A 220 13.53 -3.12 -9.81
C ILE A 220 12.62 -1.92 -10.09
N ALA A 221 13.10 -0.69 -9.89
CA ALA A 221 12.35 0.50 -10.25
C ALA A 221 12.02 0.51 -11.75
N ASP A 222 12.99 0.20 -12.59
CA ASP A 222 12.86 0.14 -14.05
C ASP A 222 11.91 -1.00 -14.49
N VAL A 223 12.02 -2.19 -13.90
CA VAL A 223 11.12 -3.33 -14.12
C VAL A 223 9.67 -2.95 -13.82
N LEU A 224 9.43 -2.30 -12.68
CA LEU A 224 8.09 -1.90 -12.27
C LEU A 224 7.51 -0.78 -13.16
N LEU A 225 8.32 0.21 -13.55
CA LEU A 225 7.92 1.29 -14.46
C LEU A 225 7.57 0.78 -15.86
N ARG A 226 8.33 -0.19 -16.38
CA ARG A 226 8.06 -0.80 -17.69
C ARG A 226 6.98 -1.86 -17.66
N ASN A 227 6.45 -2.20 -16.48
CA ASN A 227 5.50 -3.29 -16.30
C ASN A 227 6.02 -4.63 -16.85
N ASP A 228 7.33 -4.90 -16.68
CA ASP A 228 7.99 -6.13 -17.13
C ASP A 228 7.73 -7.26 -16.12
N ILE A 229 6.58 -7.91 -16.27
CA ILE A 229 6.15 -8.98 -15.36
C ILE A 229 7.08 -10.19 -15.45
N ASP A 230 7.58 -10.51 -16.62
CA ASP A 230 8.51 -11.65 -16.80
C ASP A 230 9.81 -11.41 -16.02
N ALA A 231 10.36 -10.19 -16.08
CA ALA A 231 11.54 -9.84 -15.30
C ALA A 231 11.26 -9.82 -13.79
N LEU A 232 10.07 -9.35 -13.39
CA LEU A 232 9.65 -9.35 -11.98
C LEU A 232 9.53 -10.77 -11.44
N LEU A 233 8.93 -11.70 -12.16
CA LEU A 233 8.75 -13.09 -11.73
C LEU A 233 10.08 -13.88 -11.77
N ASP A 234 10.95 -13.56 -12.71
CA ASP A 234 12.28 -14.19 -12.85
C ASP A 234 13.40 -13.35 -12.18
N TYR A 235 13.08 -12.53 -11.16
CA TYR A 235 14.04 -11.63 -10.51
C TYR A 235 15.26 -12.36 -9.94
N ARG A 236 15.10 -13.62 -9.52
CA ARG A 236 16.20 -14.42 -8.97
C ARG A 236 17.34 -14.64 -9.95
N THR A 237 17.01 -14.67 -11.25
CA THR A 237 17.96 -14.87 -12.35
C THR A 237 18.39 -13.53 -12.98
N ARG A 238 17.44 -12.58 -13.10
CA ARG A 238 17.65 -11.37 -13.90
C ARG A 238 18.14 -10.16 -13.09
N ALA A 239 17.88 -10.13 -11.78
CA ALA A 239 18.24 -8.97 -10.98
C ALA A 239 19.76 -8.92 -10.70
N PRO A 240 20.41 -7.75 -10.88
CA PRO A 240 21.83 -7.59 -10.56
C PRO A 240 22.04 -7.72 -9.05
N GLY A 241 23.07 -8.49 -8.65
CA GLY A 241 23.47 -8.59 -7.25
C GLY A 241 22.40 -9.18 -6.32
N VAL A 242 21.43 -9.93 -6.83
CA VAL A 242 20.31 -10.49 -6.07
C VAL A 242 20.76 -11.26 -4.83
N GLN A 243 21.84 -12.01 -4.89
CA GLN A 243 22.40 -12.77 -3.77
C GLN A 243 22.90 -11.89 -2.61
N TYR A 244 23.25 -10.64 -2.90
CA TYR A 244 23.64 -9.64 -1.89
C TYR A 244 22.44 -8.81 -1.43
N ALA A 245 21.52 -8.48 -2.34
CA ALA A 245 20.33 -7.69 -2.05
C ALA A 245 19.33 -8.47 -1.22
N LEU A 246 19.17 -9.76 -1.51
CA LEU A 246 18.16 -10.65 -0.94
C LEU A 246 18.80 -12.00 -0.55
N PRO A 247 19.53 -12.06 0.59
CA PRO A 247 19.99 -13.33 1.15
C PRO A 247 18.84 -14.31 1.42
N THR A 248 17.66 -13.78 1.68
CA THR A 248 16.36 -14.46 1.77
C THR A 248 15.32 -13.65 0.99
N HIS A 249 14.20 -14.26 0.57
CA HIS A 249 13.33 -13.66 -0.44
C HIS A 249 11.98 -13.17 0.11
N GLU A 250 11.66 -13.46 1.37
CA GLU A 250 10.36 -13.16 1.97
C GLU A 250 10.02 -11.65 1.97
N HIS A 251 11.04 -10.79 2.13
CA HIS A 251 10.82 -9.33 2.11
C HIS A 251 10.57 -8.76 0.72
N PHE A 252 10.99 -9.46 -0.32
CA PHE A 252 10.79 -9.01 -1.70
C PHE A 252 9.43 -9.43 -2.26
N VAL A 253 8.99 -10.65 -2.01
CA VAL A 253 7.79 -11.19 -2.69
C VAL A 253 6.48 -10.43 -2.44
N PRO A 254 6.28 -9.64 -1.35
CA PRO A 254 5.09 -8.80 -1.22
C PRO A 254 4.93 -7.76 -2.33
N VAL A 255 6.01 -7.30 -3.00
CA VAL A 255 5.87 -6.41 -4.18
C VAL A 255 5.28 -7.16 -5.37
N ILE A 256 5.58 -8.44 -5.51
CA ILE A 256 5.02 -9.31 -6.56
C ILE A 256 3.50 -9.47 -6.35
N LEU A 257 3.07 -9.71 -5.11
CA LEU A 257 1.65 -9.75 -4.76
C LEU A 257 0.97 -8.41 -5.08
N ALA A 258 1.57 -7.30 -4.65
CA ALA A 258 1.03 -5.97 -4.91
C ALA A 258 0.89 -5.71 -6.42
N LYS A 259 1.88 -6.12 -7.21
CA LYS A 259 1.81 -6.01 -8.68
C LYS A 259 0.75 -6.93 -9.27
N GLY A 260 0.60 -8.15 -8.77
CA GLY A 260 -0.45 -9.09 -9.18
C GLY A 260 -1.87 -8.56 -8.94
N ALA A 261 -2.07 -7.78 -7.86
CA ALA A 261 -3.36 -7.16 -7.54
C ALA A 261 -3.73 -5.98 -8.47
N VAL A 262 -2.86 -5.65 -9.43
CA VAL A 262 -3.10 -4.60 -10.44
C VAL A 262 -3.28 -5.24 -11.80
N SER A 263 -4.52 -5.49 -12.18
CA SER A 263 -4.87 -6.15 -13.45
C SER A 263 -4.67 -5.26 -14.69
N ASP A 264 -4.68 -3.94 -14.52
CA ASP A 264 -4.52 -2.99 -15.62
C ASP A 264 -3.05 -2.59 -15.80
N ALA A 265 -2.48 -2.98 -16.94
CA ALA A 265 -1.10 -2.66 -17.31
C ALA A 265 -0.84 -1.16 -17.52
N HIS A 266 -1.88 -0.35 -17.72
CA HIS A 266 -1.78 1.09 -17.97
C HIS A 266 -1.82 1.94 -16.69
N LEU A 267 -2.05 1.34 -15.52
CA LEU A 267 -2.03 2.08 -14.27
C LEU A 267 -0.62 2.59 -13.97
N ALA A 268 -0.56 3.85 -13.55
CA ALA A 268 0.69 4.51 -13.22
C ALA A 268 1.39 3.78 -12.06
N THR A 269 2.71 3.63 -12.19
CA THR A 269 3.59 3.21 -11.09
C THR A 269 4.34 4.44 -10.59
N THR A 270 4.25 4.71 -9.28
CA THR A 270 4.97 5.82 -8.64
C THR A 270 5.75 5.34 -7.42
N PHE A 271 6.74 6.13 -7.01
CA PHE A 271 7.59 5.83 -5.85
C PHE A 271 7.50 6.97 -4.84
N PRO A 272 6.48 6.99 -3.97
CA PRO A 272 6.26 8.07 -3.01
C PRO A 272 7.40 8.23 -1.99
N ILE A 273 8.07 7.14 -1.65
CA ILE A 273 9.20 7.13 -0.74
C ILE A 273 10.36 6.42 -1.43
N THR A 274 11.57 6.98 -1.35
CA THR A 274 12.81 6.42 -1.90
C THR A 274 13.99 6.61 -0.96
N GLY A 275 15.17 6.13 -1.35
CA GLY A 275 16.41 6.23 -0.60
C GLY A 275 16.69 4.97 0.21
N PHE A 276 17.68 5.05 1.07
CA PHE A 276 18.18 3.91 1.85
C PHE A 276 18.21 4.19 3.34
N VAL A 277 18.18 3.13 4.13
CA VAL A 277 18.44 3.13 5.58
C VAL A 277 19.48 2.06 5.87
N GLY A 278 20.42 2.35 6.78
CA GLY A 278 21.54 1.44 7.08
C GLY A 278 22.35 1.06 5.84
N GLY A 279 22.45 1.96 4.86
CA GLY A 279 23.17 1.80 3.60
C GLY A 279 22.55 0.81 2.63
N SER A 280 22.19 -0.39 3.07
CA SER A 280 21.82 -1.50 2.20
C SER A 280 20.32 -1.75 2.06
N LEU A 281 19.48 -1.19 2.93
CA LEU A 281 18.03 -1.42 2.92
C LEU A 281 17.33 -0.29 2.18
N THR A 282 16.72 -0.57 1.02
CA THR A 282 16.00 0.47 0.28
C THR A 282 14.66 0.79 0.91
N ARG A 283 14.40 2.09 1.10
CA ARG A 283 13.10 2.61 1.56
C ARG A 283 12.09 2.73 0.43
N ARG A 284 12.49 2.36 -0.81
CA ARG A 284 11.60 2.47 -1.96
C ARG A 284 10.27 1.79 -1.68
N SER A 285 9.24 2.61 -1.70
CA SER A 285 7.85 2.20 -1.60
C SER A 285 7.16 2.51 -2.92
N VAL A 286 6.17 1.72 -3.29
CA VAL A 286 5.57 1.73 -4.62
C VAL A 286 4.07 1.90 -4.50
N GLN A 287 3.49 2.74 -5.34
CA GLN A 287 2.04 2.83 -5.54
C GLN A 287 1.71 2.49 -6.99
N PHE A 288 0.72 1.64 -7.16
CA PHE A 288 0.14 1.24 -8.43
C PHE A 288 -1.31 1.77 -8.50
N GLY A 289 -1.54 2.72 -9.42
CA GLY A 289 -2.83 3.36 -9.60
C GLY A 289 -3.05 4.63 -8.81
#